data_ca855fc8141fbcb2d20bf32ff3618ce0
#
_entry.id   ca855fc8141fbcb2d20bf32ff3618ce0
#
_cell.length_a   1.000
_cell.length_b   1.000
_cell.length_c   1.000
_cell.angle_alpha   90.00
_cell.angle_beta   90.00
_cell.angle_gamma   90.00
#
_symmetry.space_group_name_H-M   'P 1'
#
loop_
_entity.id
_entity.type
_entity.pdbx_description
1 polymer ?
#
loop_
_entity_poly.entity_id
_entity_poly.type
_entity_poly.pdbx_seq_one_letter_code
_entity_poly.pdbx_strand_id
1 'polypeptide(L)'
;MGEALFIGHTYIDVTVLADEWPTGDQKRVARDYAVSFGGNAVTAAFACARLGCPPDLICTLAPDWLGHMYADMAAAHGVTLHARQVRRSSLSFIMPKDGKRAILRARDADYLNDFPRLDIGRYRVLHLDGHQPDAALHYARACRQAGVLTSLDGGGVRENTDELLRYIDVAVCAERMCEQLGLSPEGLLDLLKARGCRIGAVTMGERGMLWYDETGRVDTLPSLDVPASRIIDTSGAGDVFHGAYVWSYLTRPEQPWIEHFTFARAASAHKIQHLGNEAGLPQVEDVERAMMAFTPKG
;
A
#
# COMPACT_ATOMS: atom_id res chain seq x y z
N MET A 1 10.16 19.18 -0.33
CA MET A 1 10.84 17.93 -0.71
C MET A 1 10.52 16.90 0.36
N GLY A 2 10.06 15.72 -0.04
CA GLY A 2 9.59 14.70 0.88
C GLY A 2 10.68 14.09 1.75
N GLU A 3 10.35 13.75 2.98
CA GLU A 3 11.21 12.97 3.90
C GLU A 3 11.08 11.45 3.69
N ALA A 4 10.15 11.02 2.82
CA ALA A 4 9.96 9.63 2.43
C ALA A 4 10.15 9.40 0.94
N LEU A 5 10.76 8.27 0.59
CA LEU A 5 10.83 7.75 -0.76
C LEU A 5 9.92 6.52 -0.86
N PHE A 6 9.02 6.54 -1.84
CA PHE A 6 8.21 5.38 -2.19
C PHE A 6 8.68 4.80 -3.54
N ILE A 7 8.63 3.47 -3.68
CA ILE A 7 8.97 2.78 -4.93
C ILE A 7 7.88 1.76 -5.25
N GLY A 8 7.18 1.96 -6.38
CA GLY A 8 6.12 1.06 -6.79
C GLY A 8 5.81 1.08 -8.27
N HIS A 9 4.95 0.18 -8.69
CA HIS A 9 4.44 0.11 -10.05
C HIS A 9 3.08 0.79 -10.12
N THR A 10 2.92 1.75 -11.04
CA THR A 10 1.67 2.50 -11.22
C THR A 10 0.65 1.69 -11.98
N TYR A 11 -0.57 1.67 -11.50
CA TYR A 11 -1.77 1.29 -12.23
C TYR A 11 -2.74 2.46 -12.28
N ILE A 12 -3.58 2.46 -13.29
CA ILE A 12 -4.83 3.20 -13.27
C ILE A 12 -5.91 2.20 -12.87
N ASP A 13 -6.56 2.43 -11.74
CA ASP A 13 -7.62 1.58 -11.23
C ASP A 13 -8.97 2.12 -11.68
N VAL A 14 -9.73 1.29 -12.40
CA VAL A 14 -11.13 1.53 -12.76
C VAL A 14 -11.97 0.63 -11.88
N THR A 15 -12.57 1.19 -10.84
CA THR A 15 -13.46 0.48 -9.92
C THR A 15 -14.89 0.66 -10.35
N VAL A 16 -15.61 -0.44 -10.56
CA VAL A 16 -17.01 -0.40 -11.04
C VAL A 16 -17.90 -1.10 -10.03
N LEU A 17 -18.89 -0.39 -9.49
CA LEU A 17 -19.87 -0.91 -8.56
C LEU A 17 -21.12 -1.35 -9.32
N ALA A 18 -21.32 -2.66 -9.46
CA ALA A 18 -22.46 -3.25 -10.16
C ALA A 18 -23.07 -4.38 -9.31
N ASP A 19 -24.39 -4.55 -9.42
CA ASP A 19 -25.09 -5.66 -8.75
C ASP A 19 -24.73 -7.01 -9.35
N GLU A 20 -24.61 -7.04 -10.69
CA GLU A 20 -24.30 -8.22 -11.47
C GLU A 20 -23.31 -7.89 -12.58
N TRP A 21 -22.46 -8.85 -12.89
CA TRP A 21 -21.53 -8.78 -14.03
C TRP A 21 -22.19 -9.29 -15.28
N PRO A 22 -21.96 -8.61 -16.42
CA PRO A 22 -22.44 -9.11 -17.70
C PRO A 22 -21.75 -10.44 -18.03
N THR A 23 -22.52 -11.39 -18.52
CA THR A 23 -22.03 -12.69 -19.04
C THR A 23 -22.38 -12.79 -20.51
N GLY A 24 -21.49 -13.38 -21.32
CA GLY A 24 -21.71 -13.49 -22.76
C GLY A 24 -21.88 -12.11 -23.44
N ASP A 25 -22.93 -11.94 -24.23
CA ASP A 25 -23.23 -10.70 -24.99
C ASP A 25 -24.24 -9.77 -24.24
N GLN A 26 -24.16 -9.74 -22.92
CA GLN A 26 -25.04 -8.89 -22.11
C GLN A 26 -24.46 -7.49 -21.90
N LYS A 27 -25.34 -6.49 -21.85
CA LYS A 27 -25.03 -5.13 -21.39
C LYS A 27 -25.67 -4.91 -20.02
N ARG A 28 -24.92 -4.34 -19.07
CA ARG A 28 -25.42 -3.98 -17.74
C ARG A 28 -25.05 -2.53 -17.46
N VAL A 29 -25.86 -1.86 -16.66
CA VAL A 29 -25.58 -0.50 -16.17
C VAL A 29 -25.04 -0.65 -14.76
N ALA A 30 -23.84 -0.10 -14.51
CA ALA A 30 -23.28 -0.03 -13.17
C ALA A 30 -24.00 1.03 -12.33
N ARG A 31 -23.99 0.86 -11.01
CA ARG A 31 -24.54 1.85 -10.08
C ARG A 31 -23.62 3.06 -9.94
N ASP A 32 -22.32 2.83 -9.95
CA ASP A 32 -21.30 3.86 -9.78
C ASP A 32 -19.94 3.37 -10.30
N TYR A 33 -19.00 4.29 -10.47
CA TYR A 33 -17.62 3.98 -10.82
C TYR A 33 -16.64 5.00 -10.24
N ALA A 34 -15.39 4.60 -10.08
CA ALA A 34 -14.27 5.48 -9.77
C ALA A 34 -13.10 5.17 -10.69
N VAL A 35 -12.37 6.20 -11.10
CA VAL A 35 -11.09 6.08 -11.81
C VAL A 35 -10.06 6.82 -10.99
N SER A 36 -8.98 6.12 -10.60
CA SER A 36 -7.95 6.70 -9.76
C SER A 36 -6.58 6.04 -10.01
N PHE A 37 -5.56 6.56 -9.35
CA PHE A 37 -4.29 5.88 -9.22
C PHE A 37 -4.45 4.53 -8.49
N GLY A 38 -3.55 3.60 -8.78
CA GLY A 38 -3.44 2.31 -8.13
C GLY A 38 -1.99 1.80 -8.10
N GLY A 39 -1.81 0.67 -7.46
CA GLY A 39 -0.52 0.08 -7.13
C GLY A 39 -0.21 0.26 -5.65
N ASN A 40 0.40 -0.76 -5.03
CA ASN A 40 0.52 -0.82 -3.59
C ASN A 40 1.30 0.38 -3.00
N ALA A 41 2.59 0.50 -3.27
CA ALA A 41 3.38 1.63 -2.78
C ALA A 41 2.96 2.97 -3.39
N VAL A 42 2.32 2.97 -4.56
CA VAL A 42 1.74 4.17 -5.18
C VAL A 42 0.58 4.69 -4.32
N THR A 43 -0.42 3.87 -4.04
CA THR A 43 -1.56 4.25 -3.19
C THR A 43 -1.09 4.65 -1.78
N ALA A 44 -0.09 3.94 -1.22
CA ALA A 44 0.52 4.31 0.06
C ALA A 44 1.18 5.70 0.02
N ALA A 45 1.87 6.06 -1.08
CA ALA A 45 2.45 7.38 -1.26
C ALA A 45 1.39 8.49 -1.25
N PHE A 46 0.28 8.29 -1.97
CA PHE A 46 -0.83 9.24 -1.99
C PHE A 46 -1.52 9.35 -0.61
N ALA A 47 -1.65 8.24 0.13
CA ALA A 47 -2.18 8.26 1.49
C ALA A 47 -1.26 9.06 2.44
N CYS A 48 0.06 8.85 2.37
CA CYS A 48 1.04 9.61 3.13
C CYS A 48 0.97 11.13 2.79
N ALA A 49 0.85 11.47 1.50
CA ALA A 49 0.69 12.85 1.04
C ALA A 49 -0.61 13.48 1.58
N ARG A 50 -1.72 12.77 1.51
CA ARG A 50 -3.04 13.26 1.96
C ARG A 50 -3.07 13.52 3.47
N LEU A 51 -2.30 12.74 4.24
CA LEU A 51 -2.10 12.94 5.68
C LEU A 51 -1.16 14.11 6.02
N GLY A 52 -0.50 14.74 5.03
CA GLY A 52 0.30 15.93 5.21
C GLY A 52 1.82 15.75 5.04
N CYS A 53 2.31 14.57 4.64
CA CYS A 53 3.72 14.33 4.33
C CYS A 53 3.89 13.93 2.86
N PRO A 54 3.86 14.87 1.91
CA PRO A 54 4.00 14.57 0.49
C PRO A 54 5.38 13.98 0.19
N PRO A 55 5.44 12.76 -0.38
CA PRO A 55 6.69 12.04 -0.61
C PRO A 55 7.25 12.25 -2.02
N ASP A 56 8.47 11.74 -2.22
CA ASP A 56 8.98 11.38 -3.54
C ASP A 56 8.55 9.95 -3.90
N LEU A 57 8.20 9.72 -5.16
CA LEU A 57 7.74 8.42 -5.65
C LEU A 57 8.45 8.01 -6.94
N ILE A 58 9.26 6.94 -6.88
CA ILE A 58 9.73 6.25 -8.08
C ILE A 58 8.59 5.36 -8.57
N CYS A 59 8.06 5.68 -9.75
CA CYS A 59 6.89 5.02 -10.32
C CYS A 59 7.09 4.69 -11.80
N THR A 60 6.22 3.85 -12.37
CA THR A 60 6.15 3.67 -13.82
C THR A 60 5.23 4.71 -14.44
N LEU A 61 5.62 5.29 -15.58
CA LEU A 61 4.86 6.30 -16.30
C LEU A 61 4.93 6.08 -17.81
N ALA A 62 3.78 6.10 -18.47
CA ALA A 62 3.68 6.02 -19.91
C ALA A 62 3.36 7.39 -20.53
N PRO A 63 3.77 7.64 -21.79
CA PRO A 63 3.44 8.86 -22.52
C PRO A 63 2.08 8.75 -23.19
N ASP A 64 1.06 8.30 -22.46
CA ASP A 64 -0.32 8.16 -22.93
C ASP A 64 -1.30 9.00 -22.08
N TRP A 65 -2.57 9.05 -22.48
CA TRP A 65 -3.58 9.83 -21.78
C TRP A 65 -3.77 9.43 -20.30
N LEU A 66 -3.63 8.13 -19.98
CA LEU A 66 -3.73 7.64 -18.61
C LEU A 66 -2.51 8.06 -17.79
N GLY A 67 -1.32 8.08 -18.42
CA GLY A 67 -0.10 8.59 -17.78
C GLY A 67 -0.17 10.09 -17.50
N HIS A 68 -0.76 10.90 -18.41
CA HIS A 68 -1.00 12.32 -18.15
C HIS A 68 -1.99 12.53 -17.00
N MET A 69 -3.12 11.81 -17.01
CA MET A 69 -4.08 11.85 -15.92
C MET A 69 -3.44 11.50 -14.57
N TYR A 70 -2.60 10.47 -14.54
CA TYR A 70 -1.88 10.09 -13.34
C TYR A 70 -0.91 11.18 -12.85
N ALA A 71 -0.18 11.81 -13.76
CA ALA A 71 0.72 12.92 -13.41
C ALA A 71 -0.04 14.13 -12.84
N ASP A 72 -1.19 14.45 -13.40
CA ASP A 72 -2.07 15.51 -12.88
C ASP A 72 -2.60 15.18 -11.48
N MET A 73 -3.01 13.93 -11.24
CA MET A 73 -3.41 13.46 -9.90
C MET A 73 -2.26 13.59 -8.90
N ALA A 74 -1.04 13.16 -9.28
CA ALA A 74 0.12 13.25 -8.41
C ALA A 74 0.43 14.72 -8.04
N ALA A 75 0.38 15.62 -9.02
CA ALA A 75 0.57 17.05 -8.79
C ALA A 75 -0.49 17.65 -7.84
N ALA A 76 -1.76 17.26 -8.02
CA ALA A 76 -2.87 17.70 -7.17
C ALA A 76 -2.71 17.27 -5.70
N HIS A 77 -2.07 16.11 -5.46
CA HIS A 77 -1.78 15.60 -4.12
C HIS A 77 -0.38 15.96 -3.60
N GLY A 78 0.42 16.72 -4.37
CA GLY A 78 1.78 17.13 -3.98
C GLY A 78 2.81 15.99 -4.01
N VAL A 79 2.51 14.85 -4.64
CA VAL A 79 3.45 13.73 -4.81
C VAL A 79 4.45 14.05 -5.91
N THR A 80 5.75 14.01 -5.60
CA THR A 80 6.81 14.26 -6.58
C THR A 80 7.15 12.97 -7.31
N LEU A 81 6.84 12.91 -8.62
CA LEU A 81 7.10 11.74 -9.45
C LEU A 81 8.54 11.70 -9.98
N HIS A 82 9.18 10.55 -9.85
CA HIS A 82 10.43 10.18 -10.50
C HIS A 82 10.14 9.00 -11.43
N ALA A 83 9.86 9.31 -12.69
CA ALA A 83 9.28 8.36 -13.62
C ALA A 83 10.30 7.38 -14.19
N ARG A 84 9.99 6.09 -14.12
CA ARG A 84 10.56 5.05 -14.97
C ARG A 84 9.62 4.83 -16.14
N GLN A 85 10.09 5.06 -17.35
CA GLN A 85 9.26 5.05 -18.56
C GLN A 85 8.84 3.62 -18.94
N VAL A 86 7.57 3.46 -19.31
CA VAL A 86 6.99 2.26 -19.92
C VAL A 86 6.24 2.64 -21.19
N ARG A 87 5.90 1.68 -22.06
CA ARG A 87 5.27 1.96 -23.36
C ARG A 87 3.83 2.40 -23.22
N ARG A 88 3.10 1.80 -22.26
CA ARG A 88 1.68 2.08 -22.01
C ARG A 88 1.38 2.00 -20.52
N SER A 89 0.38 2.74 -20.09
CA SER A 89 -0.10 2.67 -18.72
C SER A 89 -0.64 1.29 -18.36
N SER A 90 -0.32 0.82 -17.16
CA SER A 90 -0.93 -0.38 -16.60
C SER A 90 -2.32 -0.04 -16.07
N LEU A 91 -3.25 -0.97 -16.23
CA LEU A 91 -4.67 -0.78 -15.91
C LEU A 91 -5.18 -1.93 -15.03
N SER A 92 -6.00 -1.60 -14.04
CA SER A 92 -6.78 -2.57 -13.27
C SER A 92 -8.27 -2.28 -13.39
N PHE A 93 -9.06 -3.30 -13.69
CA PHE A 93 -10.51 -3.27 -13.51
C PHE A 93 -10.83 -3.96 -12.19
N ILE A 94 -11.49 -3.24 -11.29
CA ILE A 94 -11.79 -3.67 -9.94
C ILE A 94 -13.29 -3.74 -9.75
N MET A 95 -13.75 -4.82 -9.17
CA MET A 95 -15.14 -5.19 -9.02
C MET A 95 -15.43 -5.57 -7.57
N PRO A 96 -15.78 -4.58 -6.71
CA PRO A 96 -16.20 -4.87 -5.37
C PRO A 96 -17.54 -5.61 -5.36
N LYS A 97 -17.63 -6.69 -4.55
CA LYS A 97 -18.88 -7.40 -4.32
C LYS A 97 -18.82 -8.13 -2.98
N ASP A 98 -19.79 -7.94 -2.11
CA ASP A 98 -19.99 -8.66 -0.85
C ASP A 98 -18.71 -8.69 0.04
N GLY A 99 -18.05 -7.53 0.19
CA GLY A 99 -16.80 -7.40 0.96
C GLY A 99 -15.56 -8.04 0.31
N LYS A 100 -15.71 -8.65 -0.87
CA LYS A 100 -14.64 -9.20 -1.70
C LYS A 100 -14.44 -8.35 -2.95
N ARG A 101 -13.40 -8.66 -3.72
CA ARG A 101 -13.14 -7.99 -5.00
C ARG A 101 -12.58 -8.97 -6.02
N ALA A 102 -13.03 -8.85 -7.26
CA ALA A 102 -12.34 -9.42 -8.41
C ALA A 102 -11.53 -8.33 -9.09
N ILE A 103 -10.34 -8.67 -9.56
CA ILE A 103 -9.42 -7.72 -10.21
C ILE A 103 -8.92 -8.34 -11.50
N LEU A 104 -9.08 -7.61 -12.61
CA LEU A 104 -8.46 -7.91 -13.89
C LEU A 104 -7.39 -6.86 -14.18
N ARG A 105 -6.15 -7.28 -14.44
CA ARG A 105 -5.02 -6.38 -14.67
C ARG A 105 -4.41 -6.55 -16.05
N ALA A 106 -4.09 -5.42 -16.69
CA ALA A 106 -3.17 -5.34 -17.81
C ALA A 106 -1.93 -4.57 -17.34
N ARG A 107 -0.76 -5.23 -17.35
CA ARG A 107 0.48 -4.66 -16.84
C ARG A 107 1.49 -4.51 -17.97
N ASP A 108 2.15 -3.34 -18.02
CA ASP A 108 3.37 -3.12 -18.80
C ASP A 108 4.54 -2.93 -17.81
N ALA A 109 5.50 -3.86 -17.87
CA ALA A 109 6.72 -3.83 -17.07
C ALA A 109 7.98 -3.84 -17.94
N ASP A 110 7.83 -3.51 -19.23
CA ASP A 110 8.93 -3.33 -20.17
C ASP A 110 9.51 -1.93 -19.99
N TYR A 111 10.48 -1.81 -19.07
CA TYR A 111 11.12 -0.53 -18.76
C TYR A 111 11.95 -0.04 -19.93
N LEU A 112 11.70 1.22 -20.36
CA LEU A 112 12.40 1.86 -21.51
C LEU A 112 13.69 2.57 -21.09
N ASN A 113 13.91 2.76 -19.80
CA ASN A 113 15.08 3.41 -19.21
C ASN A 113 15.43 2.78 -17.85
N ASP A 114 16.61 3.10 -17.36
CA ASP A 114 17.00 2.78 -15.99
C ASP A 114 16.12 3.49 -14.97
N PHE A 115 16.07 2.96 -13.75
CA PHE A 115 15.35 3.63 -12.67
C PHE A 115 16.07 4.93 -12.27
N PRO A 116 15.31 5.97 -11.85
CA PRO A 116 15.86 7.24 -11.39
C PRO A 116 16.84 7.07 -10.24
N ARG A 117 17.95 7.83 -10.23
CA ARG A 117 18.96 7.87 -9.18
C ARG A 117 18.75 9.09 -8.32
N LEU A 118 18.36 8.90 -7.06
CA LEU A 118 18.09 9.96 -6.10
C LEU A 118 19.10 9.90 -4.96
N ASP A 119 19.40 11.06 -4.39
CA ASP A 119 20.16 11.15 -3.15
C ASP A 119 19.30 10.68 -1.97
N ILE A 120 19.75 9.61 -1.29
CA ILE A 120 19.05 9.02 -0.16
C ILE A 120 19.24 9.79 1.15
N GLY A 121 20.24 10.67 1.24
CA GLY A 121 20.60 11.36 2.48
C GLY A 121 19.52 12.29 3.03
N ARG A 122 18.49 12.60 2.26
CA ARG A 122 17.36 13.43 2.67
C ARG A 122 16.15 12.62 3.19
N TYR A 123 16.13 11.31 2.99
CA TYR A 123 15.00 10.47 3.37
C TYR A 123 15.20 9.87 4.76
N ARG A 124 14.11 9.78 5.48
CA ARG A 124 14.01 9.10 6.78
C ARG A 124 13.36 7.73 6.64
N VAL A 125 12.55 7.55 5.59
CA VAL A 125 11.85 6.31 5.28
C VAL A 125 11.94 5.99 3.80
N LEU A 126 12.24 4.73 3.49
CA LEU A 126 11.99 4.09 2.21
C LEU A 126 10.81 3.14 2.36
N HIS A 127 9.77 3.28 1.54
CA HIS A 127 8.68 2.31 1.44
C HIS A 127 8.58 1.74 0.02
N LEU A 128 8.41 0.43 -0.10
CA LEU A 128 8.39 -0.25 -1.40
C LEU A 128 7.50 -1.49 -1.41
N ASP A 129 7.10 -1.94 -2.61
CA ASP A 129 6.24 -3.11 -2.82
C ASP A 129 6.91 -4.24 -3.64
N GLY A 130 8.20 -4.09 -3.96
CA GLY A 130 8.98 -5.08 -4.71
C GLY A 130 8.67 -5.19 -6.21
N HIS A 131 7.80 -4.34 -6.76
CA HIS A 131 7.40 -4.41 -8.17
C HIS A 131 8.46 -3.94 -9.17
N GLN A 132 9.43 -3.15 -8.77
CA GLN A 132 10.59 -2.73 -9.54
C GLN A 132 11.84 -3.38 -8.92
N PRO A 133 12.16 -4.64 -9.22
CA PRO A 133 13.09 -5.45 -8.42
C PRO A 133 14.49 -4.86 -8.33
N ASP A 134 15.02 -4.30 -9.41
CA ASP A 134 16.33 -3.66 -9.49
C ASP A 134 16.40 -2.37 -8.64
N ALA A 135 15.39 -1.49 -8.79
CA ALA A 135 15.28 -0.27 -7.99
C ALA A 135 15.05 -0.61 -6.51
N ALA A 136 14.14 -1.55 -6.21
CA ALA A 136 13.82 -1.98 -4.86
C ALA A 136 15.06 -2.48 -4.12
N LEU A 137 15.82 -3.40 -4.71
CA LEU A 137 17.05 -3.94 -4.10
C LEU A 137 18.14 -2.86 -3.95
N HIS A 138 18.33 -2.01 -4.97
CA HIS A 138 19.31 -0.93 -4.91
C HIS A 138 19.02 0.00 -3.73
N TYR A 139 17.81 0.52 -3.64
CA TYR A 139 17.45 1.48 -2.60
C TYR A 139 17.31 0.85 -1.23
N ALA A 140 16.76 -0.37 -1.11
CA ALA A 140 16.66 -1.06 0.18
C ALA A 140 18.06 -1.28 0.79
N ARG A 141 19.03 -1.74 -0.01
CA ARG A 141 20.41 -1.92 0.43
C ARG A 141 21.06 -0.60 0.86
N ALA A 142 20.97 0.43 0.02
CA ALA A 142 21.57 1.73 0.29
C ALA A 142 20.94 2.40 1.53
N CYS A 143 19.61 2.41 1.64
CA CYS A 143 18.90 2.98 2.78
C CYS A 143 19.20 2.25 4.08
N ARG A 144 19.21 0.90 4.05
CA ARG A 144 19.57 0.10 5.23
C ARG A 144 20.99 0.42 5.74
N GLN A 145 21.95 0.57 4.83
CA GLN A 145 23.33 0.93 5.17
C GLN A 145 23.47 2.35 5.71
N ALA A 146 22.61 3.26 5.26
CA ALA A 146 22.59 4.67 5.70
C ALA A 146 21.75 4.90 6.97
N GLY A 147 21.10 3.87 7.53
CA GLY A 147 20.24 4.00 8.71
C GLY A 147 18.87 4.64 8.41
N VAL A 148 18.48 4.72 7.13
CA VAL A 148 17.12 5.10 6.70
C VAL A 148 16.19 3.92 6.94
N LEU A 149 15.06 4.13 7.61
CA LEU A 149 14.08 3.08 7.86
C LEU A 149 13.58 2.48 6.54
N THR A 150 13.67 1.16 6.40
CA THR A 150 13.19 0.45 5.21
C THR A 150 11.91 -0.31 5.50
N SER A 151 10.91 -0.11 4.67
CA SER A 151 9.55 -0.63 4.84
C SER A 151 9.06 -1.34 3.59
N LEU A 152 8.46 -2.53 3.75
CA LEU A 152 7.94 -3.36 2.67
C LEU A 152 6.44 -3.62 2.82
N ASP A 153 5.69 -3.36 1.74
CA ASP A 153 4.38 -3.95 1.51
C ASP A 153 4.53 -5.35 0.89
N GLY A 154 4.32 -6.37 1.72
CA GLY A 154 4.32 -7.76 1.33
C GLY A 154 2.95 -8.23 0.80
N GLY A 155 2.35 -7.52 -0.15
CA GLY A 155 1.05 -7.88 -0.75
C GLY A 155 1.04 -9.23 -1.51
N GLY A 156 2.19 -9.88 -1.66
CA GLY A 156 2.40 -11.20 -2.24
C GLY A 156 3.87 -11.46 -2.57
N VAL A 157 4.19 -12.72 -2.84
CA VAL A 157 5.55 -13.15 -3.20
C VAL A 157 5.93 -12.66 -4.59
N ARG A 158 7.17 -12.15 -4.71
CA ARG A 158 7.81 -11.74 -5.96
C ARG A 158 9.16 -12.43 -6.08
N GLU A 159 9.74 -12.43 -7.26
CA GLU A 159 11.02 -13.08 -7.55
C GLU A 159 12.14 -12.65 -6.60
N ASN A 160 12.20 -11.38 -6.25
CA ASN A 160 13.24 -10.80 -5.38
C ASN A 160 12.86 -10.73 -3.89
N THR A 161 11.72 -11.27 -3.47
CA THR A 161 11.18 -11.09 -2.10
C THR A 161 12.16 -11.59 -1.04
N ASP A 162 12.75 -12.77 -1.23
CA ASP A 162 13.66 -13.36 -0.23
C ASP A 162 14.95 -12.54 -0.04
N GLU A 163 15.52 -12.05 -1.14
CA GLU A 163 16.69 -11.17 -1.08
C GLU A 163 16.34 -9.81 -0.48
N LEU A 164 15.21 -9.25 -0.88
CA LEU A 164 14.76 -7.93 -0.44
C LEU A 164 14.53 -7.88 1.07
N LEU A 165 13.91 -8.91 1.65
CA LEU A 165 13.63 -9.00 3.09
C LEU A 165 14.87 -8.81 3.97
N ARG A 166 16.07 -9.16 3.49
CA ARG A 166 17.33 -8.98 4.22
C ARG A 166 17.72 -7.51 4.44
N TYR A 167 17.09 -6.61 3.73
CA TYR A 167 17.34 -5.16 3.79
C TYR A 167 16.15 -4.37 4.35
N ILE A 168 15.12 -5.08 4.86
CA ILE A 168 13.88 -4.48 5.36
C ILE A 168 13.87 -4.45 6.89
N ASP A 169 13.56 -3.27 7.45
CA ASP A 169 13.33 -3.10 8.89
C ASP A 169 11.90 -3.48 9.28
N VAL A 170 10.93 -3.00 8.49
CA VAL A 170 9.49 -3.14 8.74
C VAL A 170 8.84 -3.89 7.59
N ALA A 171 8.42 -5.12 7.80
CA ALA A 171 7.70 -5.90 6.79
C ALA A 171 6.26 -6.12 7.24
N VAL A 172 5.31 -5.49 6.53
CA VAL A 172 3.88 -5.75 6.73
C VAL A 172 3.36 -6.51 5.52
N CYS A 173 2.96 -7.75 5.75
CA CYS A 173 2.57 -8.69 4.69
C CYS A 173 1.07 -8.98 4.74
N ALA A 174 0.46 -9.15 3.58
CA ALA A 174 -0.92 -9.64 3.51
C ALA A 174 -0.95 -11.16 3.71
N GLU A 175 -2.04 -11.69 4.26
CA GLU A 175 -2.28 -13.13 4.42
C GLU A 175 -2.09 -13.92 3.11
N ARG A 176 -2.36 -13.28 1.97
CA ARG A 176 -2.08 -13.86 0.65
C ARG A 176 -0.62 -14.32 0.49
N MET A 177 0.34 -13.62 1.11
CA MET A 177 1.75 -14.06 1.08
C MET A 177 1.95 -15.36 1.86
N CYS A 178 1.21 -15.56 2.96
CA CYS A 178 1.19 -16.84 3.69
C CYS A 178 0.68 -17.97 2.79
N GLU A 179 -0.44 -17.75 2.11
CA GLU A 179 -1.02 -18.73 1.17
C GLU A 179 -0.05 -19.13 0.07
N GLN A 180 0.64 -18.14 -0.53
CA GLN A 180 1.62 -18.38 -1.60
C GLN A 180 2.87 -19.14 -1.14
N LEU A 181 3.26 -18.99 0.12
CA LEU A 181 4.41 -19.68 0.72
C LEU A 181 4.04 -20.98 1.42
N GLY A 182 2.75 -21.30 1.56
CA GLY A 182 2.28 -22.44 2.32
C GLY A 182 2.57 -22.34 3.83
N LEU A 183 2.57 -21.11 4.39
CA LEU A 183 2.86 -20.82 5.78
C LEU A 183 1.59 -20.37 6.53
N SER A 184 1.56 -20.60 7.84
CA SER A 184 0.62 -19.88 8.70
C SER A 184 1.08 -18.42 8.90
N PRO A 185 0.20 -17.53 9.41
CA PRO A 185 0.61 -16.17 9.78
C PRO A 185 1.80 -16.13 10.75
N GLU A 186 1.83 -17.01 11.76
CA GLU A 186 2.95 -17.15 12.70
C GLU A 186 4.21 -17.63 11.98
N GLY A 187 4.08 -18.62 11.09
CA GLY A 187 5.20 -19.12 10.28
C GLY A 187 5.81 -18.03 9.38
N LEU A 188 4.97 -17.11 8.84
CA LEU A 188 5.49 -15.97 8.10
C LEU A 188 6.20 -14.97 9.03
N LEU A 189 5.67 -14.68 10.23
CA LEU A 189 6.39 -13.83 11.20
C LEU A 189 7.75 -14.42 11.57
N ASP A 190 7.87 -15.73 11.74
CA ASP A 190 9.15 -16.39 12.01
C ASP A 190 10.12 -16.28 10.83
N LEU A 191 9.62 -16.39 9.60
CA LEU A 191 10.41 -16.14 8.39
C LEU A 191 10.93 -14.69 8.37
N LEU A 192 10.08 -13.69 8.66
CA LEU A 192 10.47 -12.28 8.69
C LEU A 192 11.58 -12.03 9.74
N LYS A 193 11.44 -12.60 10.95
CA LYS A 193 12.48 -12.55 11.98
C LYS A 193 13.78 -13.17 11.49
N ALA A 194 13.71 -14.34 10.87
CA ALA A 194 14.90 -15.04 10.35
C ALA A 194 15.61 -14.25 9.22
N ARG A 195 14.89 -13.38 8.49
CA ARG A 195 15.47 -12.48 7.49
C ARG A 195 16.00 -11.17 8.07
N GLY A 196 15.80 -10.91 9.35
CA GLY A 196 16.32 -9.74 10.05
C GLY A 196 15.41 -8.53 10.05
N CYS A 197 14.12 -8.71 9.74
CA CYS A 197 13.12 -7.67 9.90
C CYS A 197 12.91 -7.40 11.40
N ARG A 198 13.05 -6.14 11.82
CA ARG A 198 12.89 -5.74 13.23
C ARG A 198 11.44 -5.71 13.65
N ILE A 199 10.57 -5.29 12.72
CA ILE A 199 9.13 -5.21 12.87
C ILE A 199 8.51 -6.08 11.78
N GLY A 200 7.63 -6.98 12.15
CA GLY A 200 6.92 -7.82 11.20
C GLY A 200 5.44 -7.88 11.51
N ALA A 201 4.62 -7.92 10.47
CA ALA A 201 3.18 -8.06 10.63
C ALA A 201 2.55 -8.85 9.49
N VAL A 202 1.44 -9.54 9.80
CA VAL A 202 0.56 -10.19 8.82
C VAL A 202 -0.84 -9.64 8.97
N THR A 203 -1.33 -8.93 7.97
CA THR A 203 -2.69 -8.41 7.92
C THR A 203 -3.66 -9.45 7.37
N MET A 204 -4.79 -9.66 8.05
CA MET A 204 -5.78 -10.70 7.77
C MET A 204 -7.20 -10.12 7.56
N GLY A 205 -7.27 -8.91 7.04
CA GLY A 205 -8.52 -8.20 6.78
C GLY A 205 -9.35 -7.99 8.03
N GLU A 206 -10.59 -8.49 8.04
CA GLU A 206 -11.51 -8.32 9.18
C GLU A 206 -11.08 -9.05 10.46
N ARG A 207 -10.13 -9.99 10.36
CA ARG A 207 -9.54 -10.68 11.52
C ARG A 207 -8.42 -9.87 12.18
N GLY A 208 -8.11 -8.67 11.68
CA GLY A 208 -7.06 -7.83 12.22
C GLY A 208 -5.66 -8.23 11.74
N MET A 209 -4.69 -8.23 12.63
CA MET A 209 -3.30 -8.47 12.28
C MET A 209 -2.54 -9.15 13.45
N LEU A 210 -1.64 -10.08 13.11
CA LEU A 210 -0.56 -10.53 13.98
C LEU A 210 0.69 -9.70 13.71
N TRP A 211 1.45 -9.35 14.73
CA TRP A 211 2.64 -8.53 14.57
C TRP A 211 3.65 -8.75 15.70
N TYR A 212 4.89 -8.34 15.49
CA TYR A 212 5.93 -8.25 16.51
C TYR A 212 6.74 -6.96 16.33
N ASP A 213 7.33 -6.47 17.42
CA ASP A 213 8.30 -5.37 17.46
C ASP A 213 9.73 -5.88 17.75
N GLU A 214 10.64 -4.97 18.07
CA GLU A 214 12.03 -5.27 18.39
C GLU A 214 12.22 -6.25 19.56
N THR A 215 11.22 -6.44 20.41
CA THR A 215 11.24 -7.44 21.48
C THR A 215 11.08 -8.86 20.93
N GLY A 216 10.59 -9.01 19.71
CA GLY A 216 10.27 -10.28 19.07
C GLY A 216 9.02 -10.97 19.61
N ARG A 217 8.32 -10.36 20.57
CA ARG A 217 7.06 -10.89 21.11
C ARG A 217 5.96 -10.69 20.09
N VAL A 218 5.23 -11.76 19.78
CA VAL A 218 4.07 -11.71 18.90
C VAL A 218 2.84 -11.26 19.70
N ASP A 219 2.12 -10.31 19.12
CA ASP A 219 0.87 -9.77 19.66
C ASP A 219 -0.18 -9.64 18.55
N THR A 220 -1.42 -9.31 18.92
CA THR A 220 -2.55 -9.13 18.01
C THR A 220 -3.01 -7.68 18.01
N LEU A 221 -3.43 -7.18 16.85
CA LEU A 221 -4.18 -5.93 16.74
C LEU A 221 -5.51 -6.23 16.03
N PRO A 222 -6.64 -6.29 16.76
CA PRO A 222 -7.96 -6.55 16.17
C PRO A 222 -8.34 -5.51 15.12
N SER A 223 -9.11 -5.88 14.10
CA SER A 223 -9.68 -4.91 13.17
C SER A 223 -10.72 -4.02 13.89
N LEU A 224 -11.06 -2.89 13.27
CA LEU A 224 -12.18 -2.06 13.74
C LEU A 224 -13.51 -2.63 13.21
N ASP A 225 -14.55 -2.59 14.04
CA ASP A 225 -15.88 -3.08 13.69
C ASP A 225 -16.65 -2.04 12.88
N VAL A 226 -16.34 -1.96 11.58
CA VAL A 226 -17.06 -1.12 10.62
C VAL A 226 -18.32 -1.86 10.20
N PRO A 227 -19.54 -1.28 10.39
CA PRO A 227 -20.79 -1.92 9.98
C PRO A 227 -20.78 -2.31 8.49
N ALA A 228 -21.25 -3.52 8.15
CA ALA A 228 -21.25 -4.04 6.80
C ALA A 228 -21.96 -3.10 5.78
N SER A 229 -23.02 -2.39 6.24
CA SER A 229 -23.74 -1.41 5.42
C SER A 229 -22.92 -0.16 5.05
N ARG A 230 -21.79 0.07 5.72
CA ARG A 230 -20.87 1.18 5.43
C ARG A 230 -19.65 0.75 4.59
N ILE A 231 -19.46 -0.54 4.40
CA ILE A 231 -18.36 -1.06 3.58
C ILE A 231 -18.75 -0.99 2.11
N ILE A 232 -18.05 -0.16 1.35
CA ILE A 232 -18.28 0.06 -0.09
C ILE A 232 -17.22 -0.65 -0.92
N ASP A 233 -15.93 -0.38 -0.63
CA ASP A 233 -14.82 -0.91 -1.41
C ASP A 233 -13.59 -1.16 -0.52
N THR A 234 -13.19 -2.42 -0.40
CA THR A 234 -12.02 -2.83 0.39
C THR A 234 -10.70 -2.77 -0.39
N SER A 235 -10.72 -2.38 -1.68
CA SER A 235 -9.50 -2.23 -2.48
C SER A 235 -8.65 -1.08 -1.92
N GLY A 236 -7.34 -1.24 -1.90
CA GLY A 236 -6.41 -0.22 -1.40
C GLY A 236 -6.39 -0.01 0.12
N ALA A 237 -7.20 -0.73 0.90
CA ALA A 237 -7.21 -0.59 2.36
C ALA A 237 -5.85 -0.94 2.99
N GLY A 238 -5.18 -1.98 2.48
CA GLY A 238 -3.81 -2.33 2.87
C GLY A 238 -2.81 -1.24 2.49
N ASP A 239 -2.92 -0.72 1.27
CA ASP A 239 -2.03 0.32 0.76
C ASP A 239 -2.16 1.62 1.60
N VAL A 240 -3.41 2.01 1.96
CA VAL A 240 -3.67 3.14 2.87
C VAL A 240 -3.10 2.87 4.26
N PHE A 241 -3.18 1.63 4.78
CA PHE A 241 -2.53 1.22 6.02
C PHE A 241 -1.03 1.51 5.97
N HIS A 242 -0.36 1.13 4.87
CA HIS A 242 1.07 1.36 4.68
C HIS A 242 1.42 2.85 4.65
N GLY A 243 0.71 3.65 3.88
CA GLY A 243 0.92 5.11 3.83
C GLY A 243 0.68 5.79 5.18
N ALA A 244 -0.31 5.33 5.93
CA ALA A 244 -0.66 5.88 7.22
C ALA A 244 0.37 5.57 8.33
N TYR A 245 0.91 4.34 8.42
CA TYR A 245 1.95 4.10 9.42
C TYR A 245 3.28 4.77 9.04
N VAL A 246 3.59 4.90 7.74
CA VAL A 246 4.77 5.68 7.31
C VAL A 246 4.62 7.14 7.72
N TRP A 247 3.48 7.75 7.47
CA TRP A 247 3.18 9.10 7.94
C TRP A 247 3.29 9.21 9.46
N SER A 248 2.68 8.29 10.20
CA SER A 248 2.71 8.28 11.67
C SER A 248 4.14 8.17 12.20
N TYR A 249 4.99 7.34 11.59
CA TYR A 249 6.40 7.26 11.96
C TYR A 249 7.17 8.54 11.64
N LEU A 250 6.95 9.17 10.50
CA LEU A 250 7.60 10.44 10.15
C LEU A 250 7.26 11.57 11.11
N THR A 251 6.02 11.64 11.56
CA THR A 251 5.53 12.73 12.42
C THR A 251 5.72 12.46 13.91
N ARG A 252 5.79 11.19 14.33
CA ARG A 252 5.85 10.76 15.73
C ARG A 252 6.84 9.59 15.90
N PRO A 253 8.12 9.76 15.55
CA PRO A 253 9.09 8.65 15.50
C PRO A 253 9.35 7.97 16.84
N GLU A 254 9.07 8.65 17.96
CA GLU A 254 9.26 8.13 19.32
C GLU A 254 8.09 7.26 19.82
N GLN A 255 6.99 7.18 19.06
CA GLN A 255 5.87 6.34 19.45
C GLN A 255 6.20 4.86 19.24
N PRO A 256 5.67 3.95 20.09
CA PRO A 256 5.82 2.52 19.87
C PRO A 256 5.05 2.08 18.62
N TRP A 257 5.50 1.00 17.98
CA TRP A 257 4.92 0.52 16.72
C TRP A 257 3.42 0.21 16.79
N ILE A 258 2.92 -0.18 17.95
CA ILE A 258 1.48 -0.41 18.16
C ILE A 258 0.65 0.86 17.88
N GLU A 259 1.17 2.03 18.22
CA GLU A 259 0.49 3.31 17.97
C GLU A 259 0.46 3.64 16.47
N HIS A 260 1.57 3.40 15.74
CA HIS A 260 1.62 3.56 14.29
C HIS A 260 0.62 2.64 13.60
N PHE A 261 0.54 1.39 14.02
CA PHE A 261 -0.39 0.41 13.46
C PHE A 261 -1.85 0.68 13.86
N THR A 262 -2.09 1.17 15.08
CA THR A 262 -3.43 1.59 15.52
C THR A 262 -3.97 2.73 14.70
N PHE A 263 -3.14 3.74 14.43
CA PHE A 263 -3.48 4.85 13.53
C PHE A 263 -3.75 4.34 12.10
N ALA A 264 -2.87 3.50 11.58
CA ALA A 264 -2.99 2.94 10.23
C ALA A 264 -4.24 2.05 10.06
N ARG A 265 -4.60 1.27 11.08
CA ARG A 265 -5.85 0.50 11.12
C ARG A 265 -7.08 1.39 10.96
N ALA A 266 -7.10 2.53 11.63
CA ALA A 266 -8.22 3.48 11.54
C ALA A 266 -8.27 4.17 10.17
N ALA A 267 -7.11 4.45 9.55
CA ALA A 267 -7.05 4.94 8.18
C ALA A 267 -7.65 3.93 7.18
N SER A 268 -7.36 2.64 7.35
CA SER A 268 -7.98 1.57 6.56
C SER A 268 -9.49 1.48 6.78
N ALA A 269 -9.94 1.63 8.02
CA ALA A 269 -11.38 1.64 8.34
C ALA A 269 -12.12 2.82 7.70
N HIS A 270 -11.46 4.00 7.58
CA HIS A 270 -11.99 5.10 6.79
C HIS A 270 -12.07 4.74 5.30
N LYS A 271 -10.96 4.21 4.73
CA LYS A 271 -10.86 3.90 3.30
C LYS A 271 -11.97 2.98 2.79
N ILE A 272 -12.28 1.92 3.51
CA ILE A 272 -13.26 0.91 3.04
C ILE A 272 -14.70 1.43 2.92
N GLN A 273 -14.99 2.61 3.43
CA GLN A 273 -16.29 3.29 3.33
C GLN A 273 -16.43 4.15 2.07
N HIS A 274 -15.45 4.14 1.16
CA HIS A 274 -15.41 4.98 -0.04
C HIS A 274 -15.08 4.14 -1.27
N LEU A 275 -15.69 4.50 -2.42
CA LEU A 275 -15.45 3.85 -3.70
C LEU A 275 -14.16 4.39 -4.34
N GLY A 276 -13.25 3.50 -4.75
CA GLY A 276 -11.98 3.86 -5.37
C GLY A 276 -10.93 4.37 -4.37
N ASN A 277 -9.69 4.52 -4.84
CA ASN A 277 -8.58 4.88 -3.96
C ASN A 277 -8.61 6.35 -3.56
N GLU A 278 -8.78 7.26 -4.51
CA GLU A 278 -8.67 8.71 -4.26
C GLU A 278 -9.69 9.22 -3.26
N ALA A 279 -10.98 8.86 -3.45
CA ALA A 279 -12.05 9.24 -2.51
C ALA A 279 -11.87 8.62 -1.11
N GLY A 280 -11.14 7.52 -1.00
CA GLY A 280 -10.86 6.81 0.25
C GLY A 280 -9.60 7.29 0.98
N LEU A 281 -8.84 8.25 0.45
CA LEU A 281 -7.66 8.78 1.14
C LEU A 281 -8.07 9.63 2.36
N PRO A 282 -7.68 9.24 3.60
CA PRO A 282 -8.05 9.98 4.79
C PRO A 282 -7.19 11.22 5.00
N GLN A 283 -7.76 12.25 5.60
CA GLN A 283 -7.05 13.27 6.35
C GLN A 283 -6.86 12.80 7.81
N VAL A 284 -6.05 13.49 8.59
CA VAL A 284 -5.80 13.12 10.00
C VAL A 284 -7.11 13.09 10.79
N GLU A 285 -7.97 14.07 10.58
CA GLU A 285 -9.28 14.20 11.25
C GLU A 285 -10.23 13.03 10.88
N ASP A 286 -10.10 12.48 9.67
CA ASP A 286 -10.87 11.29 9.26
C ASP A 286 -10.43 10.05 10.01
N VAL A 287 -9.12 9.89 10.22
CA VAL A 287 -8.56 8.79 11.00
C VAL A 287 -8.98 8.90 12.46
N GLU A 288 -8.88 10.10 13.05
CA GLU A 288 -9.31 10.34 14.42
C GLU A 288 -10.81 10.07 14.62
N ARG A 289 -11.64 10.49 13.66
CA ARG A 289 -13.08 10.15 13.67
C ARG A 289 -13.32 8.64 13.61
N ALA A 290 -12.55 7.91 12.77
CA ALA A 290 -12.68 6.46 12.69
C ALA A 290 -12.26 5.76 13.99
N MET A 291 -11.20 6.24 14.66
CA MET A 291 -10.76 5.75 15.97
C MET A 291 -11.83 5.94 17.04
N MET A 292 -12.58 7.04 17.01
CA MET A 292 -13.65 7.31 17.96
C MET A 292 -14.96 6.58 17.63
N ALA A 293 -15.23 6.39 16.33
CA ALA A 293 -16.51 5.86 15.87
C ALA A 293 -16.61 4.31 15.91
N PHE A 294 -15.46 3.63 15.83
CA PHE A 294 -15.44 2.17 15.72
C PHE A 294 -14.62 1.54 16.85
N THR A 295 -15.19 0.54 17.48
CA THR A 295 -14.51 -0.27 18.51
C THR A 295 -13.71 -1.40 17.86
N PRO A 296 -12.63 -1.90 18.49
CA PRO A 296 -11.99 -3.14 18.06
C PRO A 296 -13.00 -4.29 18.03
N LYS A 297 -12.92 -5.15 17.01
CA LYS A 297 -13.68 -6.42 16.98
C LYS A 297 -13.23 -7.30 18.15
N GLY A 298 -14.20 -7.86 18.86
CA GLY A 298 -13.96 -8.78 19.97
C GLY A 298 -13.47 -10.15 19.50
#